data_5e981d72ecfa4130d4400834ec9825a1
#
_entry.id   5e981d72ecfa4130d4400834ec9825a1
#
_cell.length_a   1.000
_cell.length_b   1.000
_cell.length_c   1.000
_cell.angle_alpha   90.00
_cell.angle_beta   90.00
_cell.angle_gamma   90.00
#
_symmetry.space_group_name_H-M   'P 1'
#
loop_
_entity.id
_entity.type
_entity.pdbx_description
1 polymer ?
#
loop_
_entity_poly.entity_id
_entity_poly.type
_entity_poly.pdbx_seq_one_letter_code
_entity_poly.pdbx_strand_id
1 'polypeptide(L)'
;MALIGRYNSLQVVKHTNFGLYLDGGADGEILLPNRYIPKDIPSEDEDWLNVFIYLDSDDKLIATTEKPKVQVGEFASLKVVEVNSIGVFLDWGLPKDLLLPYSEEKRQMTAGEYVVVHVYLDKHTRRITATARLDRYLDKTPASYTPGQEVDLLVAEATDMGFKAIINNKHWGLIHKNEIFKFMRAGKEEKGFIKEVRSDGKISLSLQPVGEEAATSLNSKILAKLRDNNGTLPISDKSDPTLISSMFGVSKGNFKKAIGALYKNGQIVIHADRIELS
;
A
#
# COMPACT_ATOMS: atom_id res chain seq x y z
N MET A 1 -26.51 13.18 2.84
CA MET A 1 -25.53 13.69 1.86
C MET A 1 -24.58 12.56 1.53
N ALA A 2 -24.45 12.24 0.27
CA ALA A 2 -23.56 11.20 -0.19
C ALA A 2 -22.09 11.63 -0.11
N LEU A 3 -21.19 10.70 0.26
CA LEU A 3 -19.76 10.94 0.31
C LEU A 3 -19.18 10.73 -1.10
N ILE A 4 -18.93 11.83 -1.83
CA ILE A 4 -18.35 11.78 -3.18
C ILE A 4 -16.94 11.21 -3.12
N GLY A 5 -16.63 10.25 -4.02
CA GLY A 5 -15.34 9.56 -4.06
C GLY A 5 -15.15 8.50 -2.99
N ARG A 6 -16.27 8.03 -2.39
CA ARG A 6 -16.26 6.98 -1.37
C ARG A 6 -17.42 6.00 -1.56
N TYR A 7 -17.30 4.85 -0.88
CA TYR A 7 -18.43 3.93 -0.75
C TYR A 7 -19.48 4.50 0.19
N ASN A 8 -20.74 4.33 -0.20
CA ASN A 8 -21.93 4.73 0.53
C ASN A 8 -22.90 3.55 0.56
N SER A 9 -23.55 3.32 1.69
CA SER A 9 -24.73 2.45 1.75
C SER A 9 -25.95 3.31 1.52
N LEU A 10 -26.63 3.14 0.38
CA LEU A 10 -27.78 3.96 -0.03
C LEU A 10 -28.98 3.05 -0.32
N GLN A 11 -30.18 3.56 -0.02
CA GLN A 11 -31.43 2.84 -0.23
C GLN A 11 -31.92 3.04 -1.67
N VAL A 12 -32.48 1.99 -2.27
CA VAL A 12 -33.16 2.03 -3.57
C VAL A 12 -34.51 2.73 -3.39
N VAL A 13 -34.75 3.79 -4.15
CA VAL A 13 -36.03 4.55 -4.08
C VAL A 13 -36.92 4.34 -5.30
N LYS A 14 -36.36 3.93 -6.44
CA LYS A 14 -37.16 3.57 -7.61
C LYS A 14 -36.37 2.82 -8.67
N HIS A 15 -37.09 2.02 -9.47
CA HIS A 15 -36.59 1.34 -10.65
C HIS A 15 -37.00 2.10 -11.91
N THR A 16 -36.09 2.17 -12.89
CA THR A 16 -36.32 2.78 -14.21
C THR A 16 -35.70 1.96 -15.32
N ASN A 17 -36.02 2.29 -16.57
CA ASN A 17 -35.39 1.64 -17.74
C ASN A 17 -33.86 1.91 -17.84
N PHE A 18 -33.33 2.91 -17.14
CA PHE A 18 -31.92 3.32 -17.17
C PHE A 18 -31.10 2.73 -16.02
N GLY A 19 -31.78 2.31 -14.93
CA GLY A 19 -31.16 1.80 -13.72
C GLY A 19 -31.98 2.07 -12.48
N LEU A 20 -31.32 1.92 -11.32
CA LEU A 20 -31.89 2.21 -10.02
C LEU A 20 -31.57 3.66 -9.63
N TYR A 21 -32.52 4.31 -8.97
CA TYR A 21 -32.23 5.56 -8.28
C TYR A 21 -32.10 5.27 -6.78
N LEU A 22 -31.04 5.83 -6.20
CA LEU A 22 -30.66 5.66 -4.81
C LEU A 22 -30.87 6.95 -4.04
N ASP A 23 -31.24 6.87 -2.77
CA ASP A 23 -31.41 8.03 -1.90
C ASP A 23 -30.04 8.69 -1.55
N GLY A 24 -29.70 9.76 -2.19
CA GLY A 24 -28.51 10.57 -1.88
C GLY A 24 -28.72 11.59 -0.76
N GLY A 25 -29.90 11.61 -0.10
CA GLY A 25 -30.27 12.57 0.92
C GLY A 25 -30.30 14.00 0.37
N ALA A 26 -29.51 14.90 0.91
CA ALA A 26 -29.45 16.30 0.44
C ALA A 26 -28.92 16.45 -1.01
N ASP A 27 -28.28 15.44 -1.56
CA ASP A 27 -27.79 15.44 -2.95
C ASP A 27 -28.86 14.91 -3.95
N GLY A 28 -30.05 14.57 -3.46
CA GLY A 28 -31.18 14.06 -4.26
C GLY A 28 -31.00 12.61 -4.68
N GLU A 29 -31.75 12.21 -5.70
CA GLU A 29 -31.68 10.85 -6.23
C GLU A 29 -30.43 10.66 -7.10
N ILE A 30 -29.67 9.59 -6.84
CA ILE A 30 -28.43 9.26 -7.54
C ILE A 30 -28.66 8.01 -8.40
N LEU A 31 -28.38 8.11 -9.71
CA LEU A 31 -28.56 6.99 -10.64
C LEU A 31 -27.42 5.94 -10.46
N LEU A 32 -27.83 4.67 -10.29
CA LEU A 32 -27.02 3.48 -10.51
C LEU A 32 -27.41 2.88 -11.87
N PRO A 33 -26.62 3.05 -12.94
CA PRO A 33 -26.93 2.52 -14.25
C PRO A 33 -27.11 1.00 -14.30
N ASN A 34 -27.96 0.49 -15.16
CA ASN A 34 -28.27 -0.94 -15.32
C ASN A 34 -27.02 -1.83 -15.41
N ARG A 35 -25.96 -1.37 -16.11
CA ARG A 35 -24.71 -2.11 -16.27
C ARG A 35 -23.94 -2.36 -14.97
N TYR A 36 -24.25 -1.61 -13.92
CA TYR A 36 -23.60 -1.70 -12.62
C TYR A 36 -24.48 -2.37 -11.56
N ILE A 37 -25.70 -2.78 -11.92
CA ILE A 37 -26.59 -3.49 -11.00
C ILE A 37 -26.09 -4.94 -10.88
N PRO A 38 -25.72 -5.42 -9.68
CA PRO A 38 -25.39 -6.82 -9.47
C PRO A 38 -26.56 -7.75 -9.80
N LYS A 39 -26.26 -8.91 -10.36
CA LYS A 39 -27.29 -9.88 -10.79
C LYS A 39 -28.11 -10.50 -9.64
N ASP A 40 -27.56 -10.46 -8.44
CA ASP A 40 -28.12 -11.11 -7.25
C ASP A 40 -28.84 -10.14 -6.29
N ILE A 41 -29.15 -8.93 -6.76
CA ILE A 41 -29.91 -7.99 -5.94
C ILE A 41 -31.39 -8.36 -5.98
N PRO A 42 -32.05 -8.45 -4.80
CA PRO A 42 -33.49 -8.48 -4.72
C PRO A 42 -34.09 -7.27 -5.47
N SER A 43 -35.13 -7.51 -6.26
CA SER A 43 -35.75 -6.49 -7.12
C SER A 43 -36.78 -5.64 -6.38
N GLU A 44 -36.66 -5.48 -5.06
CA GLU A 44 -37.64 -4.77 -4.25
C GLU A 44 -37.16 -3.35 -3.93
N ASP A 45 -38.08 -2.39 -3.93
CA ASP A 45 -37.88 -1.07 -3.40
C ASP A 45 -37.52 -1.18 -1.90
N GLU A 46 -36.64 -0.28 -1.39
CA GLU A 46 -36.13 -0.22 -0.01
C GLU A 46 -34.85 -1.04 0.30
N ASP A 47 -34.31 -1.78 -0.64
CA ASP A 47 -33.03 -2.46 -0.42
C ASP A 47 -31.85 -1.49 -0.32
N TRP A 48 -30.87 -1.84 0.52
CA TRP A 48 -29.65 -1.07 0.72
C TRP A 48 -28.51 -1.61 -0.13
N LEU A 49 -27.92 -0.71 -0.94
CA LEU A 49 -26.78 -1.04 -1.80
C LEU A 49 -25.52 -0.33 -1.35
N ASN A 50 -24.42 -1.07 -1.31
CA ASN A 50 -23.09 -0.47 -1.12
C ASN A 50 -22.50 -0.07 -2.48
N VAL A 51 -22.48 1.21 -2.75
CA VAL A 51 -22.09 1.79 -4.04
C VAL A 51 -21.02 2.85 -3.88
N PHE A 52 -20.16 2.98 -4.87
CA PHE A 52 -19.21 4.08 -4.96
C PHE A 52 -19.84 5.25 -5.70
N ILE A 53 -19.71 6.46 -5.16
CA ILE A 53 -20.29 7.68 -5.74
C ILE A 53 -19.20 8.53 -6.37
N TYR A 54 -19.38 8.89 -7.64
CA TYR A 54 -18.46 9.77 -8.36
C TYR A 54 -19.21 10.67 -9.35
N LEU A 55 -18.48 11.52 -10.09
CA LEU A 55 -19.06 12.39 -11.10
C LEU A 55 -18.88 11.77 -12.50
N ASP A 56 -19.95 11.67 -13.26
CA ASP A 56 -19.93 11.28 -14.65
C ASP A 56 -19.28 12.34 -15.59
N SER A 57 -19.34 12.15 -16.90
CA SER A 57 -18.76 13.08 -17.87
C SER A 57 -19.46 14.44 -17.89
N ASP A 58 -20.71 14.51 -17.47
CA ASP A 58 -21.52 15.72 -17.38
C ASP A 58 -21.45 16.37 -15.97
N ASP A 59 -20.52 15.93 -15.12
CA ASP A 59 -20.36 16.33 -13.72
C ASP A 59 -21.60 16.08 -12.84
N LYS A 60 -22.42 15.10 -13.21
CA LYS A 60 -23.54 14.64 -12.37
C LYS A 60 -23.10 13.49 -11.46
N LEU A 61 -23.69 13.46 -10.26
CA LEU A 61 -23.48 12.35 -9.34
C LEU A 61 -24.03 11.04 -9.94
N ILE A 62 -23.20 10.01 -9.92
CA ILE A 62 -23.51 8.68 -10.43
C ILE A 62 -22.98 7.62 -9.46
N ALA A 63 -23.72 6.54 -9.30
CA ALA A 63 -23.32 5.40 -8.49
C ALA A 63 -22.74 4.28 -9.38
N THR A 64 -21.81 3.51 -8.82
CA THR A 64 -21.30 2.28 -9.43
C THR A 64 -21.03 1.22 -8.37
N THR A 65 -21.15 -0.03 -8.75
CA THR A 65 -20.68 -1.18 -7.96
C THR A 65 -19.28 -1.64 -8.36
N GLU A 66 -18.70 -1.03 -9.41
CA GLU A 66 -17.29 -1.23 -9.75
C GLU A 66 -16.39 -0.72 -8.61
N LYS A 67 -15.26 -1.39 -8.46
CA LYS A 67 -14.31 -1.09 -7.39
C LYS A 67 -13.18 -0.20 -7.92
N PRO A 68 -13.15 1.10 -7.57
CA PRO A 68 -11.99 1.92 -7.87
C PRO A 68 -10.76 1.40 -7.12
N LYS A 69 -9.58 1.68 -7.66
CA LYS A 69 -8.29 1.34 -7.04
C LYS A 69 -7.98 2.17 -5.79
N VAL A 70 -8.69 3.28 -5.59
CA VAL A 70 -8.45 4.26 -4.53
C VAL A 70 -9.71 5.09 -4.28
N GLN A 71 -9.89 5.54 -3.05
CA GLN A 71 -10.96 6.46 -2.64
C GLN A 71 -10.40 7.85 -2.29
N VAL A 72 -11.28 8.83 -2.21
CA VAL A 72 -10.94 10.16 -1.67
C VAL A 72 -10.39 10.02 -0.24
N GLY A 73 -9.24 10.65 0.01
CA GLY A 73 -8.52 10.59 1.29
C GLY A 73 -7.50 9.46 1.38
N GLU A 74 -7.31 8.69 0.30
CA GLU A 74 -6.34 7.58 0.26
C GLU A 74 -5.20 7.87 -0.73
N PHE A 75 -4.15 7.06 -0.64
CA PHE A 75 -3.01 7.08 -1.54
C PHE A 75 -2.99 5.81 -2.38
N ALA A 76 -2.60 5.94 -3.64
CA ALA A 76 -2.39 4.80 -4.52
C ALA A 76 -1.32 5.07 -5.58
N SER A 77 -0.79 3.99 -6.15
CA SER A 77 0.03 4.04 -7.36
C SER A 77 -0.85 3.81 -8.57
N LEU A 78 -1.04 4.82 -9.40
CA LEU A 78 -1.92 4.77 -10.57
C LEU A 78 -1.12 4.89 -11.85
N LYS A 79 -1.61 4.23 -12.91
CA LYS A 79 -1.01 4.30 -14.23
C LYS A 79 -1.46 5.57 -14.96
N VAL A 80 -0.53 6.26 -15.57
CA VAL A 80 -0.80 7.38 -16.50
C VAL A 80 -1.37 6.81 -17.80
N VAL A 81 -2.58 7.21 -18.14
CA VAL A 81 -3.27 6.82 -19.41
C VAL A 81 -2.95 7.81 -20.50
N GLU A 82 -3.11 9.10 -20.19
CA GLU A 82 -2.97 10.19 -21.14
C GLU A 82 -2.36 11.42 -20.47
N VAL A 83 -1.65 12.21 -21.27
CA VAL A 83 -1.16 13.54 -20.91
C VAL A 83 -1.58 14.50 -22.01
N ASN A 84 -2.37 15.52 -21.68
CA ASN A 84 -2.87 16.50 -22.64
C ASN A 84 -2.80 17.93 -22.07
N SER A 85 -3.37 18.93 -22.75
CA SER A 85 -3.29 20.35 -22.33
C SER A 85 -3.93 20.68 -20.98
N ILE A 86 -4.78 19.79 -20.44
CA ILE A 86 -5.49 19.99 -19.15
C ILE A 86 -4.67 19.45 -17.98
N GLY A 87 -3.96 18.32 -18.17
CA GLY A 87 -3.21 17.64 -17.13
C GLY A 87 -2.92 16.19 -17.50
N VAL A 88 -2.65 15.40 -16.47
CA VAL A 88 -2.37 13.96 -16.55
C VAL A 88 -3.61 13.19 -16.13
N PHE A 89 -4.00 12.21 -16.93
CA PHE A 89 -5.15 11.35 -16.67
C PHE A 89 -4.66 9.98 -16.18
N LEU A 90 -5.26 9.51 -15.10
CA LEU A 90 -4.84 8.32 -14.37
C LEU A 90 -5.93 7.27 -14.38
N ASP A 91 -5.55 6.01 -14.68
CA ASP A 91 -6.42 4.85 -14.55
C ASP A 91 -6.62 4.50 -13.06
N TRP A 92 -7.76 4.85 -12.52
CA TRP A 92 -8.17 4.51 -11.15
C TRP A 92 -9.25 3.43 -11.08
N GLY A 93 -9.50 2.74 -12.20
CA GLY A 93 -10.39 1.58 -12.29
C GLY A 93 -11.85 1.91 -12.59
N LEU A 94 -12.20 3.17 -12.88
CA LEU A 94 -13.52 3.58 -13.33
C LEU A 94 -13.47 4.13 -14.76
N PRO A 95 -14.62 4.17 -15.48
CA PRO A 95 -14.66 4.61 -16.88
C PRO A 95 -14.17 6.02 -17.14
N LYS A 96 -14.37 6.95 -16.18
CA LYS A 96 -13.83 8.31 -16.25
C LYS A 96 -12.49 8.34 -15.54
N ASP A 97 -11.42 8.62 -16.28
CA ASP A 97 -10.07 8.72 -15.71
C ASP A 97 -9.97 9.84 -14.65
N LEU A 98 -9.09 9.62 -13.70
CA LEU A 98 -8.83 10.57 -12.61
C LEU A 98 -7.83 11.64 -13.06
N LEU A 99 -8.22 12.92 -12.94
CA LEU A 99 -7.35 14.04 -13.30
C LEU A 99 -6.30 14.33 -12.23
N LEU A 100 -5.05 14.43 -12.65
CA LEU A 100 -3.94 15.04 -11.92
C LEU A 100 -3.56 16.35 -12.64
N PRO A 101 -3.95 17.54 -12.09
CA PRO A 101 -3.61 18.82 -12.70
C PRO A 101 -2.11 19.07 -12.74
N TYR A 102 -1.59 19.81 -13.69
CA TYR A 102 -0.17 20.18 -13.80
C TYR A 102 0.36 20.92 -12.56
N SER A 103 -0.46 21.74 -11.91
CA SER A 103 -0.09 22.39 -10.66
C SER A 103 0.14 21.43 -9.49
N GLU A 104 -0.36 20.21 -9.59
CA GLU A 104 -0.25 19.14 -8.58
C GLU A 104 0.79 18.07 -8.92
N GLU A 105 1.47 18.19 -10.07
CA GLU A 105 2.62 17.36 -10.41
C GLU A 105 3.87 17.72 -9.58
N LYS A 106 4.75 16.75 -9.38
CA LYS A 106 6.13 16.94 -8.90
C LYS A 106 7.16 16.96 -10.03
N ARG A 107 6.87 16.30 -11.14
CA ARG A 107 7.68 16.18 -12.35
C ARG A 107 6.80 15.94 -13.57
N GLN A 108 7.32 16.19 -14.74
CA GLN A 108 6.64 15.78 -15.98
C GLN A 108 6.47 14.27 -16.02
N MET A 109 5.32 13.83 -16.52
CA MET A 109 4.93 12.44 -16.65
C MET A 109 4.63 12.09 -18.11
N THR A 110 4.75 10.81 -18.42
CA THR A 110 4.44 10.26 -19.73
C THR A 110 3.45 9.10 -19.62
N ALA A 111 2.65 8.89 -20.66
CA ALA A 111 1.70 7.79 -20.69
C ALA A 111 2.40 6.43 -20.50
N GLY A 112 1.80 5.56 -19.72
CA GLY A 112 2.35 4.25 -19.35
C GLY A 112 3.16 4.23 -18.05
N GLU A 113 3.61 5.37 -17.53
CA GLU A 113 4.26 5.46 -16.21
C GLU A 113 3.28 5.22 -15.06
N TYR A 114 3.84 4.92 -13.90
CA TYR A 114 3.10 4.87 -12.63
C TYR A 114 3.49 6.03 -11.73
N VAL A 115 2.51 6.62 -11.08
CA VAL A 115 2.69 7.72 -10.13
C VAL A 115 1.95 7.42 -8.81
N VAL A 116 2.61 7.70 -7.70
CA VAL A 116 1.96 7.67 -6.39
C VAL A 116 1.26 9.00 -6.17
N VAL A 117 -0.03 8.94 -5.90
CA VAL A 117 -0.90 10.11 -5.71
C VAL A 117 -1.73 9.98 -4.45
N HIS A 118 -2.16 11.11 -3.93
CA HIS A 118 -3.27 11.23 -2.98
C HIS A 118 -4.51 11.68 -3.74
N VAL A 119 -5.65 11.10 -3.45
CA VAL A 119 -6.94 11.46 -4.05
C VAL A 119 -7.72 12.33 -3.09
N TYR A 120 -8.19 13.48 -3.56
CA TYR A 120 -8.96 14.42 -2.75
C TYR A 120 -10.16 14.98 -3.52
N LEU A 121 -11.13 15.48 -2.78
CA LEU A 121 -12.25 16.23 -3.34
C LEU A 121 -11.88 17.71 -3.36
N ASP A 122 -11.79 18.29 -4.55
CA ASP A 122 -11.53 19.71 -4.70
C ASP A 122 -12.71 20.52 -4.12
N LYS A 123 -12.41 21.45 -3.21
CA LYS A 123 -13.42 22.20 -2.44
C LYS A 123 -14.22 23.17 -3.29
N HIS A 124 -13.66 23.65 -4.39
CA HIS A 124 -14.29 24.65 -5.24
C HIS A 124 -15.12 24.00 -6.34
N THR A 125 -14.57 23.00 -7.00
CA THR A 125 -15.22 22.31 -8.13
C THR A 125 -16.04 21.11 -7.72
N ARG A 126 -15.85 20.58 -6.50
CA ARG A 126 -16.37 19.29 -6.02
C ARG A 126 -15.96 18.09 -6.87
N ARG A 127 -14.94 18.24 -7.73
CA ARG A 127 -14.39 17.16 -8.53
C ARG A 127 -13.38 16.34 -7.73
N ILE A 128 -13.40 15.03 -7.96
CA ILE A 128 -12.38 14.13 -7.44
C ILE A 128 -11.11 14.38 -8.24
N THR A 129 -10.01 14.68 -7.55
CA THR A 129 -8.75 15.13 -8.14
C THR A 129 -7.58 14.41 -7.48
N ALA A 130 -6.52 14.15 -8.23
CA ALA A 130 -5.27 13.58 -7.72
C ALA A 130 -4.22 14.67 -7.48
N THR A 131 -3.28 14.39 -6.56
CA THR A 131 -2.07 15.19 -6.36
C THR A 131 -0.86 14.31 -6.12
N ALA A 132 0.29 14.65 -6.72
CA ALA A 132 1.58 14.05 -6.42
C ALA A 132 2.33 14.77 -5.27
N ARG A 133 1.76 15.85 -4.71
CA ARG A 133 2.32 16.63 -3.60
C ARG A 133 1.90 16.03 -2.25
N LEU A 134 2.37 14.81 -1.97
CA LEU A 134 1.91 13.93 -0.88
C LEU A 134 2.12 14.51 0.51
N ASP A 135 3.18 15.31 0.72
CA ASP A 135 3.53 15.90 2.02
C ASP A 135 2.41 16.76 2.63
N ARG A 136 1.48 17.27 1.77
CA ARG A 136 0.33 18.06 2.24
C ARG A 136 -0.69 17.23 3.00
N TYR A 137 -0.67 15.90 2.88
CA TYR A 137 -1.70 14.99 3.39
C TYR A 137 -1.15 13.96 4.38
N LEU A 138 0.16 13.92 4.57
CA LEU A 138 0.84 13.01 5.50
C LEU A 138 1.28 13.74 6.77
N ASP A 139 1.51 13.01 7.83
CA ASP A 139 1.96 13.49 9.14
C ASP A 139 1.05 14.56 9.77
N LYS A 140 -0.26 14.46 9.52
CA LYS A 140 -1.26 15.41 10.07
C LYS A 140 -1.69 15.07 11.50
N THR A 141 -1.37 13.87 11.96
CA THR A 141 -1.63 13.38 13.32
C THR A 141 -0.33 12.86 13.91
N PRO A 142 -0.14 12.92 15.25
CA PRO A 142 0.99 12.28 15.90
C PRO A 142 1.03 10.78 15.60
N ALA A 143 2.21 10.27 15.31
CA ALA A 143 2.43 8.84 15.10
C ALA A 143 2.33 8.09 16.44
N SER A 144 1.44 7.11 16.51
CA SER A 144 1.22 6.27 17.70
C SER A 144 1.58 4.80 17.43
N TYR A 145 2.68 4.57 16.71
CA TYR A 145 3.17 3.22 16.41
C TYR A 145 4.13 2.71 17.48
N THR A 146 4.13 1.39 17.64
CA THR A 146 5.08 0.68 18.52
C THR A 146 6.10 -0.12 17.70
N PRO A 147 7.36 -0.23 18.14
CA PRO A 147 8.33 -1.10 17.49
C PRO A 147 7.81 -2.54 17.36
N GLY A 148 7.99 -3.15 16.19
CA GLY A 148 7.47 -4.48 15.86
C GLY A 148 6.05 -4.50 15.28
N GLN A 149 5.31 -3.39 15.36
CA GLN A 149 3.96 -3.31 14.79
C GLN A 149 3.98 -3.51 13.28
N GLU A 150 3.16 -4.45 12.76
CA GLU A 150 2.92 -4.62 11.34
C GLU A 150 2.07 -3.49 10.79
N VAL A 151 2.41 -3.00 9.60
CA VAL A 151 1.77 -1.89 8.91
C VAL A 151 1.72 -2.11 7.40
N ASP A 152 0.73 -1.49 6.76
CA ASP A 152 0.66 -1.40 5.31
C ASP A 152 1.56 -0.28 4.81
N LEU A 153 2.35 -0.58 3.77
CA LEU A 153 3.28 0.35 3.16
C LEU A 153 2.96 0.54 1.68
N LEU A 154 2.90 1.79 1.26
CA LEU A 154 2.97 2.16 -0.16
C LEU A 154 4.31 2.86 -0.41
N VAL A 155 5.20 2.23 -1.14
CA VAL A 155 6.51 2.79 -1.48
C VAL A 155 6.31 3.99 -2.41
N ALA A 156 6.75 5.16 -2.00
CA ALA A 156 6.49 6.39 -2.75
C ALA A 156 7.67 6.85 -3.62
N GLU A 157 8.87 6.90 -3.07
CA GLU A 157 10.03 7.39 -3.80
C GLU A 157 11.34 6.79 -3.30
N ALA A 158 12.32 6.67 -4.21
CA ALA A 158 13.69 6.31 -3.87
C ALA A 158 14.45 7.56 -3.37
N THR A 159 15.29 7.37 -2.37
CA THR A 159 16.17 8.40 -1.80
C THR A 159 17.59 7.87 -1.63
N ASP A 160 18.54 8.76 -1.34
CA ASP A 160 19.93 8.35 -1.04
C ASP A 160 20.04 7.42 0.18
N MET A 161 19.08 7.47 1.10
CA MET A 161 19.07 6.65 2.31
C MET A 161 18.30 5.33 2.16
N GLY A 162 17.48 5.19 1.12
CA GLY A 162 16.60 4.04 0.91
C GLY A 162 15.30 4.46 0.22
N PHE A 163 14.15 3.91 0.65
CA PHE A 163 12.85 4.28 0.10
C PHE A 163 11.96 4.95 1.15
N LYS A 164 11.37 6.10 0.79
CA LYS A 164 10.25 6.65 1.54
C LYS A 164 9.00 5.86 1.22
N ALA A 165 8.24 5.53 2.24
CA ALA A 165 6.97 4.81 2.12
C ALA A 165 5.89 5.48 2.97
N ILE A 166 4.66 5.37 2.51
CA ILE A 166 3.46 5.83 3.23
C ILE A 166 2.99 4.68 4.11
N ILE A 167 2.82 4.96 5.40
CA ILE A 167 2.37 4.02 6.43
C ILE A 167 0.88 4.21 6.65
N ASN A 168 0.07 3.15 6.41
CA ASN A 168 -1.37 3.11 6.71
C ASN A 168 -2.14 4.36 6.21
N ASN A 169 -1.78 4.92 5.05
CA ASN A 169 -2.35 6.15 4.48
C ASN A 169 -2.24 7.40 5.40
N LYS A 170 -1.28 7.45 6.34
CA LYS A 170 -1.23 8.54 7.35
C LYS A 170 0.13 9.17 7.54
N HIS A 171 1.20 8.40 7.55
CA HIS A 171 2.50 8.90 7.97
C HIS A 171 3.60 8.52 6.98
N TRP A 172 4.68 9.32 6.96
CA TRP A 172 5.90 8.97 6.29
C TRP A 172 6.74 7.99 7.11
N GLY A 173 7.38 7.06 6.43
CA GLY A 173 8.43 6.21 6.98
C GLY A 173 9.56 6.01 6.00
N LEU A 174 10.71 5.57 6.50
CA LEU A 174 11.92 5.29 5.72
C LEU A 174 12.31 3.82 5.85
N ILE A 175 12.36 3.13 4.71
CA ILE A 175 12.97 1.81 4.57
C ILE A 175 14.43 2.05 4.19
N HIS A 176 15.36 1.84 5.12
CA HIS A 176 16.78 2.05 4.86
C HIS A 176 17.36 1.05 3.86
N LYS A 177 18.40 1.42 3.10
CA LYS A 177 19.04 0.54 2.10
C LYS A 177 19.43 -0.83 2.63
N ASN A 178 19.88 -0.91 3.88
CA ASN A 178 20.26 -2.16 4.54
C ASN A 178 19.09 -3.05 4.97
N GLU A 179 17.85 -2.55 4.85
CA GLU A 179 16.61 -3.32 5.08
C GLU A 179 16.01 -3.87 3.77
N ILE A 180 16.60 -3.51 2.61
CA ILE A 180 16.08 -3.87 1.28
C ILE A 180 16.81 -5.11 0.78
N PHE A 181 16.12 -6.25 0.80
CA PHE A 181 16.64 -7.57 0.39
C PHE A 181 15.95 -8.13 -0.85
N LYS A 182 15.04 -7.37 -1.43
CA LYS A 182 14.26 -7.73 -2.62
C LYS A 182 14.08 -6.52 -3.51
N PHE A 183 13.72 -6.76 -4.76
CA PHE A 183 13.43 -5.69 -5.70
C PHE A 183 12.37 -4.74 -5.15
N MET A 184 12.70 -3.46 -5.07
CA MET A 184 11.85 -2.38 -4.58
C MET A 184 11.75 -1.28 -5.63
N ARG A 185 10.55 -0.75 -5.80
CA ARG A 185 10.28 0.39 -6.69
C ARG A 185 9.15 1.24 -6.12
N ALA A 186 9.08 2.49 -6.55
CA ALA A 186 7.91 3.34 -6.27
C ALA A 186 6.63 2.70 -6.79
N GLY A 187 5.54 2.89 -6.07
CA GLY A 187 4.23 2.33 -6.35
C GLY A 187 4.03 0.89 -5.86
N LYS A 188 5.03 0.26 -5.25
CA LYS A 188 4.87 -1.08 -4.68
C LYS A 188 4.14 -1.00 -3.34
N GLU A 189 3.09 -1.79 -3.20
CA GLU A 189 2.45 -2.06 -1.92
C GLU A 189 3.13 -3.25 -1.24
N GLU A 190 3.31 -3.15 0.07
CA GLU A 190 4.04 -4.14 0.84
C GLU A 190 3.60 -4.11 2.31
N LYS A 191 3.66 -5.25 2.99
CA LYS A 191 3.64 -5.28 4.45
C LYS A 191 5.03 -4.96 4.99
N GLY A 192 5.08 -4.19 6.06
CA GLY A 192 6.31 -3.88 6.77
C GLY A 192 6.09 -3.74 8.26
N PHE A 193 7.15 -3.44 8.97
CA PHE A 193 7.13 -3.36 10.43
C PHE A 193 7.76 -2.05 10.87
N ILE A 194 7.20 -1.46 11.90
CA ILE A 194 7.81 -0.32 12.58
C ILE A 194 9.09 -0.80 13.26
N LYS A 195 10.22 -0.25 12.86
CA LYS A 195 11.51 -0.54 13.51
C LYS A 195 11.74 0.39 14.70
N GLU A 196 11.47 1.68 14.50
CA GLU A 196 11.66 2.72 15.49
C GLU A 196 10.81 3.94 15.14
N VAL A 197 10.24 4.58 16.15
CA VAL A 197 9.72 5.95 16.07
C VAL A 197 10.69 6.84 16.83
N ARG A 198 11.39 7.71 16.13
CA ARG A 198 12.42 8.58 16.68
C ARG A 198 11.80 9.77 17.42
N SER A 199 12.57 10.38 18.29
CA SER A 199 12.15 11.58 19.04
C SER A 199 11.84 12.79 18.14
N ASP A 200 12.43 12.84 16.92
CA ASP A 200 12.14 13.87 15.89
C ASP A 200 10.87 13.54 15.06
N GLY A 201 10.12 12.51 15.43
CA GLY A 201 8.90 12.07 14.75
C GLY A 201 9.13 11.22 13.49
N LYS A 202 10.38 11.01 13.06
CA LYS A 202 10.67 10.18 11.91
C LYS A 202 10.53 8.69 12.24
N ILE A 203 10.00 7.92 11.29
CA ILE A 203 9.71 6.51 11.47
C ILE A 203 10.65 5.69 10.59
N SER A 204 11.43 4.81 11.21
CA SER A 204 12.24 3.81 10.52
C SER A 204 11.44 2.52 10.37
N LEU A 205 11.50 1.94 9.16
CA LEU A 205 10.75 0.74 8.77
C LEU A 205 11.70 -0.43 8.53
N SER A 206 11.18 -1.65 8.77
CA SER A 206 11.78 -2.91 8.33
C SER A 206 10.80 -3.65 7.42
N LEU A 207 11.33 -4.40 6.45
CA LEU A 207 10.54 -5.32 5.61
C LEU A 207 10.43 -6.73 6.24
N GLN A 208 10.97 -6.89 7.43
CA GLN A 208 10.96 -8.14 8.17
C GLN A 208 10.44 -7.89 9.58
N PRO A 209 9.78 -8.87 10.18
CA PRO A 209 9.38 -8.79 11.57
C PRO A 209 10.56 -8.36 12.47
N VAL A 210 10.27 -7.55 13.48
CA VAL A 210 11.25 -7.01 14.43
C VAL A 210 10.93 -7.59 15.80
N GLY A 211 11.96 -8.00 16.57
CA GLY A 211 11.79 -8.48 17.93
C GLY A 211 12.06 -9.98 18.11
N GLU A 212 11.70 -10.52 19.27
CA GLU A 212 11.99 -11.90 19.66
C GLU A 212 11.26 -12.96 18.81
N GLU A 213 10.02 -12.69 18.42
CA GLU A 213 9.25 -13.60 17.54
C GLU A 213 9.90 -13.78 16.17
N ALA A 214 10.44 -12.71 15.60
CA ALA A 214 11.18 -12.75 14.34
C ALA A 214 12.48 -13.54 14.47
N ALA A 215 13.20 -13.35 15.58
CA ALA A 215 14.42 -14.08 15.86
C ALA A 215 14.12 -15.58 16.03
N THR A 216 13.08 -15.95 16.75
CA THR A 216 12.64 -17.33 16.96
C THR A 216 12.23 -17.99 15.64
N SER A 217 11.49 -17.30 14.79
CA SER A 217 11.09 -17.78 13.44
C SER A 217 12.31 -18.01 12.54
N LEU A 218 13.28 -17.09 12.55
CA LEU A 218 14.51 -17.25 11.75
C LEU A 218 15.39 -18.40 12.27
N ASN A 219 15.54 -18.53 13.59
CA ASN A 219 16.26 -19.64 14.21
C ASN A 219 15.65 -20.98 13.79
N SER A 220 14.33 -21.11 13.84
CA SER A 220 13.62 -22.33 13.41
C SER A 220 13.86 -22.62 11.94
N LYS A 221 13.83 -21.61 11.07
CA LYS A 221 14.14 -21.77 9.63
C LYS A 221 15.57 -22.22 9.37
N ILE A 222 16.54 -21.68 10.11
CA ILE A 222 17.96 -22.08 9.98
C ILE A 222 18.13 -23.55 10.40
N LEU A 223 17.57 -23.93 11.55
CA LEU A 223 17.65 -25.32 12.03
C LEU A 223 16.95 -26.32 11.11
N ALA A 224 15.77 -25.97 10.57
CA ALA A 224 15.08 -26.80 9.59
C ALA A 224 15.95 -27.01 8.34
N LYS A 225 16.50 -25.92 7.80
CA LYS A 225 17.34 -26.00 6.60
C LYS A 225 18.66 -26.76 6.83
N LEU A 226 19.24 -26.69 8.03
CA LEU A 226 20.37 -27.52 8.43
C LEU A 226 19.98 -29.01 8.41
N ARG A 227 18.84 -29.37 9.01
CA ARG A 227 18.36 -30.78 9.02
C ARG A 227 18.11 -31.30 7.61
N ASP A 228 17.52 -30.49 6.73
CA ASP A 228 17.25 -30.85 5.32
C ASP A 228 18.54 -31.02 4.50
N ASN A 229 19.68 -30.49 4.97
CA ASN A 229 20.99 -30.57 4.30
C ASN A 229 22.01 -31.35 5.12
N ASN A 230 21.62 -32.46 5.72
CA ASN A 230 22.50 -33.38 6.47
C ASN A 230 23.31 -32.69 7.58
N GLY A 231 22.69 -31.66 8.22
CA GLY A 231 23.29 -30.98 9.34
C GLY A 231 24.27 -29.85 8.99
N THR A 232 24.54 -29.58 7.70
CA THR A 232 25.56 -28.61 7.30
C THR A 232 25.02 -27.65 6.23
N LEU A 233 25.34 -26.36 6.35
CA LEU A 233 25.08 -25.37 5.31
C LEU A 233 26.35 -24.59 4.97
N PRO A 234 26.69 -24.43 3.66
CA PRO A 234 27.89 -23.71 3.21
C PRO A 234 27.69 -22.19 3.30
N ILE A 235 27.38 -21.69 4.50
CA ILE A 235 27.09 -20.29 4.79
C ILE A 235 27.52 -19.95 6.22
N SER A 236 28.10 -18.77 6.40
CA SER A 236 28.56 -18.27 7.71
C SER A 236 28.27 -16.78 7.88
N ASP A 237 28.70 -16.20 8.98
CA ASP A 237 28.63 -14.74 9.22
C ASP A 237 29.53 -13.93 8.25
N LYS A 238 30.45 -14.60 7.55
CA LYS A 238 31.32 -13.98 6.53
C LYS A 238 30.76 -14.05 5.11
N SER A 239 29.74 -14.87 4.89
CA SER A 239 29.11 -15.07 3.57
C SER A 239 28.55 -13.80 2.96
N ASP A 240 28.42 -13.80 1.63
CA ASP A 240 27.91 -12.67 0.88
C ASP A 240 26.45 -12.36 1.28
N PRO A 241 26.08 -11.08 1.47
CA PRO A 241 24.72 -10.66 1.81
C PRO A 241 23.66 -11.15 0.82
N THR A 242 23.99 -11.26 -0.48
CA THR A 242 23.08 -11.76 -1.52
C THR A 242 22.77 -13.22 -1.34
N LEU A 243 23.76 -14.03 -1.00
CA LEU A 243 23.59 -15.45 -0.71
C LEU A 243 22.70 -15.66 0.54
N ILE A 244 22.98 -14.91 1.60
CA ILE A 244 22.18 -14.95 2.84
C ILE A 244 20.71 -14.58 2.54
N SER A 245 20.51 -13.49 1.80
CA SER A 245 19.18 -13.04 1.42
C SER A 245 18.43 -14.04 0.55
N SER A 246 19.09 -14.64 -0.44
CA SER A 246 18.47 -15.67 -1.30
C SER A 246 18.08 -16.93 -0.55
N MET A 247 18.87 -17.34 0.46
CA MET A 247 18.62 -18.55 1.24
C MET A 247 17.55 -18.37 2.34
N PHE A 248 17.55 -17.25 3.02
CA PHE A 248 16.74 -17.03 4.22
C PHE A 248 15.80 -15.84 4.11
N GLY A 249 15.93 -14.99 3.08
CA GLY A 249 15.13 -13.77 2.91
C GLY A 249 15.43 -12.69 3.95
N VAL A 250 16.61 -12.72 4.58
CA VAL A 250 16.97 -11.81 5.69
C VAL A 250 18.26 -11.04 5.42
N SER A 251 18.50 -9.97 6.19
CA SER A 251 19.77 -9.24 6.16
C SER A 251 20.92 -10.07 6.76
N LYS A 252 22.15 -9.79 6.31
CA LYS A 252 23.35 -10.34 6.93
C LYS A 252 23.41 -10.04 8.44
N GLY A 253 22.96 -8.85 8.86
CA GLY A 253 22.90 -8.48 10.27
C GLY A 253 21.91 -9.34 11.08
N ASN A 254 20.73 -9.60 10.56
CA ASN A 254 19.73 -10.47 11.20
C ASN A 254 20.17 -11.93 11.20
N PHE A 255 20.75 -12.42 10.10
CA PHE A 255 21.32 -13.75 10.03
C PHE A 255 22.44 -13.94 11.06
N LYS A 256 23.39 -12.98 11.15
CA LYS A 256 24.47 -13.03 12.13
C LYS A 256 23.96 -13.06 13.58
N LYS A 257 22.93 -12.28 13.91
CA LYS A 257 22.30 -12.32 15.24
C LYS A 257 21.66 -13.69 15.50
N ALA A 258 20.97 -14.27 14.52
CA ALA A 258 20.31 -15.56 14.65
C ALA A 258 21.30 -16.71 14.87
N ILE A 259 22.34 -16.84 14.02
CA ILE A 259 23.36 -17.89 14.20
C ILE A 259 24.15 -17.68 15.50
N GLY A 260 24.41 -16.45 15.92
CA GLY A 260 25.03 -16.15 17.21
C GLY A 260 24.18 -16.61 18.40
N ALA A 261 22.84 -16.47 18.32
CA ALA A 261 21.93 -16.99 19.35
C ALA A 261 21.89 -18.52 19.36
N LEU A 262 21.80 -19.16 18.18
CA LEU A 262 21.84 -20.62 18.04
C LEU A 262 23.16 -21.22 18.57
N TYR A 263 24.28 -20.56 18.28
CA TYR A 263 25.59 -20.96 18.79
C TYR A 263 25.68 -20.88 20.31
N LYS A 264 25.21 -19.77 20.90
CA LYS A 264 25.17 -19.58 22.35
C LYS A 264 24.29 -20.64 23.06
N ASN A 265 23.24 -21.09 22.37
CA ASN A 265 22.36 -22.14 22.87
C ASN A 265 22.89 -23.56 22.60
N GLY A 266 24.09 -23.71 22.06
CA GLY A 266 24.71 -25.01 21.76
C GLY A 266 24.02 -25.81 20.65
N GLN A 267 23.22 -25.16 19.80
CA GLN A 267 22.44 -25.82 18.74
C GLN A 267 23.19 -25.95 17.41
N ILE A 268 24.20 -25.09 17.20
CA ILE A 268 25.03 -25.10 15.99
C ILE A 268 26.49 -24.78 16.33
N VAL A 269 27.40 -25.17 15.42
CA VAL A 269 28.79 -24.73 15.36
C VAL A 269 28.97 -23.80 14.19
N ILE A 270 29.70 -22.68 14.38
CA ILE A 270 29.98 -21.72 13.33
C ILE A 270 31.44 -21.86 12.89
N HIS A 271 31.66 -22.20 11.62
CA HIS A 271 32.96 -22.24 10.96
C HIS A 271 33.18 -20.99 10.09
N ALA A 272 34.38 -20.84 9.53
CA ALA A 272 34.70 -19.68 8.69
C ALA A 272 33.87 -19.61 7.40
N ASP A 273 33.42 -20.75 6.87
CA ASP A 273 32.77 -20.95 5.58
C ASP A 273 31.40 -21.64 5.67
N ARG A 274 31.06 -22.20 6.81
CA ARG A 274 29.83 -22.98 6.99
C ARG A 274 29.30 -22.93 8.42
N ILE A 275 28.05 -23.36 8.60
CA ILE A 275 27.44 -23.67 9.91
C ILE A 275 27.02 -25.14 9.93
N GLU A 276 27.10 -25.78 11.09
CA GLU A 276 26.77 -27.21 11.31
C GLU A 276 25.88 -27.35 12.54
N LEU A 277 25.01 -28.35 12.56
CA LEU A 277 24.31 -28.78 13.77
C LEU A 277 25.32 -29.31 14.81
N SER A 278 25.11 -28.98 16.07
CA SER A 278 25.95 -29.50 17.18
C SER A 278 25.64 -30.96 17.49
#